data_41cc4d5f26365a2e20a8c2d8f3ad38a4
#
_entry.id   41cc4d5f26365a2e20a8c2d8f3ad38a4
#
_cell.length_a   1.000
_cell.length_b   1.000
_cell.length_c   1.000
_cell.angle_alpha   90.00
_cell.angle_beta   90.00
_cell.angle_gamma   90.00
#
_symmetry.space_group_name_H-M   'P 1'
#
loop_
_entity.id
_entity.type
_entity.pdbx_description
1 polymer ?
#
loop_
_entity_poly.entity_id
_entity_poly.type
_entity_poly.pdbx_seq_one_letter_code
_entity_poly.pdbx_strand_id
1 'polypeptide(L)'
;LSAIKPDDKVVWFHCASLGEFEQGRMLIESLKRQQPDFKILLSFYSPSGYEVRKNYSYADWVVYLPNDTAANARKFVSLANPLLTFFVKYEFWYNYLIALEGRRVFQVSLIMRPKQYFFKPYGKWFAKRLKVFEHFFVQNEQTKDLLCSIGYDNVTISGDTRFDRVIEVAKNVKHFQCVDKFCQTNKKILLAGSSWDADEVILKKATEGLNMKIIVAPHQTDTSHIERLKALFPNAVLFSQYAESDFQTDDLSSQNAELKLQNADVLIIDCIGILSHLYNCCDIAYIGGGFGAGIHNTLEAA
;
A
#
# COMPACT_ATOMS: atom_id res chain seq x y z
N LEU A 1 22.17 10.80 -5.18
CA LEU A 1 22.37 10.39 -6.59
C LEU A 1 23.84 10.33 -7.01
N SER A 2 24.76 10.96 -6.28
CA SER A 2 26.21 10.91 -6.58
C SER A 2 26.81 9.48 -6.51
N ALA A 3 26.12 8.54 -5.94
CA ALA A 3 26.51 7.14 -5.88
C ALA A 3 26.14 6.33 -7.14
N ILE A 4 25.36 6.90 -8.06
CA ILE A 4 24.99 6.27 -9.33
C ILE A 4 26.18 6.31 -10.26
N LYS A 5 26.58 5.15 -10.80
CA LYS A 5 27.70 5.03 -11.72
C LYS A 5 27.23 5.16 -13.17
N PRO A 6 28.09 5.61 -14.11
CA PRO A 6 27.73 5.76 -15.53
C PRO A 6 27.21 4.48 -16.19
N ASP A 7 27.66 3.30 -15.75
CA ASP A 7 27.31 2.00 -16.31
C ASP A 7 26.08 1.36 -15.63
N ASP A 8 25.51 2.01 -14.60
CA ASP A 8 24.32 1.51 -13.92
C ASP A 8 23.11 1.59 -14.85
N LYS A 9 22.41 0.49 -15.01
CA LYS A 9 21.13 0.42 -15.75
C LYS A 9 20.01 0.90 -14.84
N VAL A 10 19.90 2.22 -14.67
CA VAL A 10 18.96 2.82 -13.73
C VAL A 10 17.53 2.76 -14.27
N VAL A 11 16.61 2.22 -13.48
CA VAL A 11 15.16 2.33 -13.68
C VAL A 11 14.61 3.21 -12.59
N TRP A 12 14.07 4.34 -12.97
CA TRP A 12 13.52 5.32 -12.04
C TRP A 12 12.02 5.16 -11.89
N PHE A 13 11.57 4.94 -10.66
CA PHE A 13 10.16 4.97 -10.25
C PHE A 13 9.90 6.23 -9.44
N HIS A 14 8.89 6.99 -9.82
CA HIS A 14 8.39 8.11 -9.02
C HIS A 14 6.99 7.81 -8.49
N CYS A 15 6.88 7.85 -7.17
CA CYS A 15 5.64 7.70 -6.41
C CYS A 15 5.56 8.90 -5.44
N ALA A 16 4.60 9.81 -5.59
CA ALA A 16 4.58 11.00 -4.75
C ALA A 16 4.37 10.68 -3.27
N SER A 17 3.61 9.64 -2.95
CA SER A 17 3.24 9.24 -1.60
C SER A 17 3.32 7.73 -1.39
N LEU A 18 3.05 7.27 -0.16
CA LEU A 18 2.94 5.85 0.16
C LEU A 18 1.84 5.16 -0.65
N GLY A 19 0.70 5.84 -0.90
CA GLY A 19 -0.42 5.28 -1.67
C GLY A 19 -0.06 5.01 -3.14
N GLU A 20 0.71 5.90 -3.79
CA GLU A 20 1.22 5.67 -5.13
C GLU A 20 2.28 4.56 -5.13
N PHE A 21 3.15 4.52 -4.11
CA PHE A 21 4.13 3.45 -3.98
C PHE A 21 3.48 2.07 -3.95
N GLU A 22 2.42 1.87 -3.17
CA GLU A 22 1.73 0.56 -3.12
C GLU A 22 1.16 0.15 -4.49
N GLN A 23 0.83 1.10 -5.36
CA GLN A 23 0.43 0.81 -6.75
C GLN A 23 1.64 0.49 -7.67
N GLY A 24 2.80 1.08 -7.42
CA GLY A 24 4.03 0.80 -8.18
C GLY A 24 4.81 -0.42 -7.67
N ARG A 25 4.57 -0.84 -6.43
CA ARG A 25 5.37 -1.82 -5.71
C ARG A 25 5.50 -3.15 -6.43
N MET A 26 4.38 -3.71 -6.89
CA MET A 26 4.38 -5.00 -7.59
C MET A 26 5.23 -4.95 -8.86
N LEU A 27 5.19 -3.83 -9.59
CA LEU A 27 6.01 -3.65 -10.78
C LEU A 27 7.50 -3.57 -10.43
N ILE A 28 7.87 -2.83 -9.37
CA ILE A 28 9.25 -2.73 -8.87
C ILE A 28 9.79 -4.11 -8.49
N GLU A 29 9.04 -4.85 -7.66
CA GLU A 29 9.45 -6.17 -7.16
C GLU A 29 9.55 -7.19 -8.30
N SER A 30 8.59 -7.18 -9.24
CA SER A 30 8.61 -8.06 -10.41
C SER A 30 9.79 -7.76 -11.32
N LEU A 31 10.04 -6.48 -11.60
CA LEU A 31 11.17 -6.05 -12.42
C LEU A 31 12.50 -6.48 -11.79
N LYS A 32 12.68 -6.26 -10.49
CA LYS A 32 13.91 -6.63 -9.80
C LYS A 32 14.14 -8.15 -9.76
N ARG A 33 13.06 -8.95 -9.66
CA ARG A 33 13.16 -10.43 -9.77
C ARG A 33 13.52 -10.90 -11.17
N GLN A 34 12.94 -10.28 -12.20
CA GLN A 34 13.17 -10.71 -13.60
C GLN A 34 14.46 -10.16 -14.18
N GLN A 35 14.90 -9.00 -13.73
CA GLN A 35 16.08 -8.28 -14.22
C GLN A 35 16.94 -7.79 -13.05
N PRO A 36 17.68 -8.70 -12.36
CA PRO A 36 18.48 -8.35 -11.17
C PRO A 36 19.53 -7.28 -11.41
N ASP A 37 20.03 -7.17 -12.66
CA ASP A 37 21.05 -6.18 -13.07
C ASP A 37 20.51 -4.75 -13.10
N PHE A 38 19.21 -4.55 -13.16
CA PHE A 38 18.62 -3.23 -13.11
C PHE A 38 18.75 -2.62 -11.71
N LYS A 39 19.14 -1.36 -11.67
CA LYS A 39 19.29 -0.57 -10.47
C LYS A 39 18.04 0.30 -10.28
N ILE A 40 17.34 0.11 -9.20
CA ILE A 40 16.07 0.80 -8.94
C ILE A 40 16.34 2.10 -8.18
N LEU A 41 16.01 3.22 -8.81
CA LEU A 41 15.91 4.53 -8.15
C LEU A 41 14.44 4.80 -7.83
N LEU A 42 14.09 4.85 -6.55
CA LEU A 42 12.74 5.17 -6.08
C LEU A 42 12.72 6.58 -5.52
N SER A 43 11.85 7.43 -6.02
CA SER A 43 11.69 8.79 -5.51
C SER A 43 10.30 9.04 -4.95
N PHE A 44 10.26 9.77 -3.83
CA PHE A 44 9.05 10.26 -3.19
C PHE A 44 9.03 11.79 -3.17
N TYR A 45 7.84 12.36 -3.11
CA TYR A 45 7.69 13.79 -2.83
C TYR A 45 7.21 14.04 -1.40
N SER A 46 6.31 13.19 -0.91
CA SER A 46 5.76 13.28 0.44
C SER A 46 6.62 12.51 1.46
N PRO A 47 6.80 13.05 2.68
CA PRO A 47 7.42 12.31 3.79
C PRO A 47 6.73 10.99 4.11
N SER A 48 5.41 10.90 3.92
CA SER A 48 4.64 9.67 4.19
C SER A 48 5.15 8.44 3.42
N GLY A 49 5.65 8.64 2.19
CA GLY A 49 6.25 7.57 1.41
C GLY A 49 7.71 7.35 1.79
N TYR A 50 8.50 8.42 1.83
CA TYR A 50 9.94 8.33 2.07
C TYR A 50 10.28 7.74 3.44
N GLU A 51 9.71 8.27 4.54
CA GLU A 51 10.05 7.83 5.89
C GLU A 51 9.72 6.35 6.12
N VAL A 52 8.62 5.87 5.53
CA VAL A 52 8.20 4.47 5.65
C VAL A 52 9.04 3.54 4.76
N ARG A 53 9.54 4.03 3.62
CA ARG A 53 10.18 3.20 2.57
C ARG A 53 11.65 3.53 2.31
N LYS A 54 12.30 4.40 3.07
CA LYS A 54 13.71 4.78 2.88
C LYS A 54 14.70 3.60 2.91
N ASN A 55 14.33 2.50 3.56
CA ASN A 55 15.12 1.26 3.61
C ASN A 55 14.46 0.12 2.80
N TYR A 56 13.75 0.44 1.73
CA TYR A 56 13.08 -0.55 0.91
C TYR A 56 14.06 -1.44 0.16
N SER A 57 14.03 -2.75 0.45
CA SER A 57 15.05 -3.72 0.01
C SER A 57 15.13 -3.96 -1.51
N TYR A 58 14.07 -3.62 -2.25
CA TYR A 58 14.04 -3.75 -3.71
C TYR A 58 14.52 -2.50 -4.46
N ALA A 59 14.83 -1.40 -3.72
CA ALA A 59 15.40 -0.19 -4.32
C ALA A 59 16.88 -0.04 -3.95
N ASP A 60 17.72 0.26 -4.94
CA ASP A 60 19.13 0.54 -4.72
C ASP A 60 19.33 1.97 -4.16
N TRP A 61 18.43 2.89 -4.50
CA TRP A 61 18.39 4.25 -3.95
C TRP A 61 16.96 4.71 -3.70
N VAL A 62 16.72 5.28 -2.53
CA VAL A 62 15.46 5.93 -2.18
C VAL A 62 15.74 7.39 -1.85
N VAL A 63 15.06 8.32 -2.53
CA VAL A 63 15.33 9.77 -2.42
C VAL A 63 14.05 10.58 -2.41
N TYR A 64 14.14 11.82 -1.93
CA TYR A 64 13.11 12.82 -2.21
C TYR A 64 13.28 13.37 -3.64
N LEU A 65 12.15 13.55 -4.34
CA LEU A 65 12.15 14.30 -5.59
C LEU A 65 12.27 15.80 -5.28
N PRO A 66 13.29 16.50 -5.81
CA PRO A 66 13.39 17.96 -5.65
C PRO A 66 12.19 18.69 -6.29
N ASN A 67 11.86 19.87 -5.76
CA ASN A 67 10.80 20.72 -6.31
C ASN A 67 10.92 20.89 -7.82
N ASP A 68 9.77 20.93 -8.51
CA ASP A 68 9.67 20.96 -9.97
C ASP A 68 10.10 22.32 -10.56
N THR A 69 11.40 22.56 -10.58
CA THR A 69 12.03 23.68 -11.28
C THR A 69 12.87 23.15 -12.44
N ALA A 70 13.04 23.97 -13.48
CA ALA A 70 13.84 23.58 -14.65
C ALA A 70 15.29 23.21 -14.29
N ALA A 71 15.88 23.85 -13.30
CA ALA A 71 17.23 23.56 -12.84
C ALA A 71 17.30 22.21 -12.09
N ASN A 72 16.38 21.98 -11.14
CA ASN A 72 16.32 20.74 -10.38
C ASN A 72 16.02 19.55 -11.29
N ALA A 73 15.04 19.67 -12.16
CA ALA A 73 14.65 18.60 -13.08
C ALA A 73 15.81 18.17 -13.99
N ARG A 74 16.47 19.14 -14.64
CA ARG A 74 17.65 18.86 -15.50
C ARG A 74 18.77 18.20 -14.69
N LYS A 75 19.10 18.73 -13.52
CA LYS A 75 20.16 18.20 -12.66
C LYS A 75 19.83 16.79 -12.19
N PHE A 76 18.60 16.54 -11.73
CA PHE A 76 18.15 15.23 -11.26
C PHE A 76 18.22 14.18 -12.38
N VAL A 77 17.62 14.49 -13.55
CA VAL A 77 17.59 13.55 -14.69
C VAL A 77 18.99 13.30 -15.23
N SER A 78 19.87 14.32 -15.24
CA SER A 78 21.28 14.14 -15.64
C SER A 78 22.06 13.24 -14.68
N LEU A 79 21.87 13.40 -13.37
CA LEU A 79 22.54 12.57 -12.36
C LEU A 79 21.99 11.14 -12.31
N ALA A 80 20.67 10.99 -12.42
CA ALA A 80 20.01 9.68 -12.41
C ALA A 80 20.25 8.91 -13.70
N ASN A 81 20.39 9.61 -14.82
CA ASN A 81 20.55 9.06 -16.17
C ASN A 81 19.69 7.80 -16.45
N PRO A 82 18.36 7.86 -16.22
CA PRO A 82 17.52 6.66 -16.24
C PRO A 82 17.41 6.06 -17.65
N LEU A 83 17.53 4.72 -17.72
CA LEU A 83 17.24 3.92 -18.91
C LEU A 83 15.72 3.86 -19.16
N LEU A 84 14.97 3.68 -18.08
CA LEU A 84 13.50 3.66 -18.05
C LEU A 84 13.01 4.54 -16.91
N THR A 85 11.89 5.23 -17.11
CA THR A 85 11.23 6.03 -16.06
C THR A 85 9.76 5.65 -15.97
N PHE A 86 9.29 5.38 -14.76
CA PHE A 86 7.89 5.09 -14.46
C PHE A 86 7.33 6.13 -13.50
N PHE A 87 6.31 6.85 -13.94
CA PHE A 87 5.48 7.67 -13.06
C PHE A 87 4.25 6.87 -12.66
N VAL A 88 3.94 6.85 -11.36
CA VAL A 88 2.82 6.09 -10.84
C VAL A 88 1.63 7.00 -10.59
N LYS A 89 0.45 6.60 -11.07
CA LYS A 89 -0.82 7.30 -10.90
C LYS A 89 -0.90 8.61 -11.71
N TYR A 90 -1.10 9.81 -11.14
CA TYR A 90 -1.28 11.06 -11.88
C TYR A 90 -0.14 12.07 -11.64
N GLU A 91 1.08 11.58 -11.65
CA GLU A 91 2.27 12.38 -11.43
C GLU A 91 2.77 13.02 -12.73
N PHE A 92 2.41 14.28 -12.93
CA PHE A 92 2.71 15.04 -14.15
C PHE A 92 3.56 16.28 -13.81
N TRP A 93 4.83 16.09 -13.54
CA TRP A 93 5.80 17.09 -13.15
C TRP A 93 6.35 17.82 -14.38
N TYR A 94 5.89 19.04 -14.65
CA TYR A 94 6.10 19.75 -15.91
C TYR A 94 7.56 19.84 -16.35
N ASN A 95 8.45 20.30 -15.47
CA ASN A 95 9.87 20.45 -15.80
C ASN A 95 10.60 19.11 -15.89
N TYR A 96 10.18 18.11 -15.10
CA TYR A 96 10.69 16.75 -15.22
C TYR A 96 10.27 16.11 -16.54
N LEU A 97 9.04 16.31 -17.00
CA LEU A 97 8.60 15.83 -18.32
C LEU A 97 9.43 16.48 -19.44
N ILE A 98 9.78 17.79 -19.34
CA ILE A 98 10.69 18.43 -20.29
C ILE A 98 12.09 17.82 -20.24
N ALA A 99 12.64 17.61 -19.03
CA ALA A 99 13.98 17.06 -18.86
C ALA A 99 14.11 15.60 -19.33
N LEU A 100 13.00 14.88 -19.44
CA LEU A 100 12.90 13.49 -19.90
C LEU A 100 12.58 13.37 -21.39
N GLU A 101 12.45 14.48 -22.14
CA GLU A 101 12.22 14.40 -23.60
C GLU A 101 13.33 13.58 -24.27
N GLY A 102 12.94 12.64 -25.15
CA GLY A 102 13.84 11.70 -25.81
C GLY A 102 14.27 10.48 -24.99
N ARG A 103 13.75 10.31 -23.77
CA ARG A 103 13.97 9.13 -22.92
C ARG A 103 12.72 8.26 -22.89
N ARG A 104 12.88 7.03 -22.45
CA ARG A 104 11.78 6.08 -22.31
C ARG A 104 11.02 6.32 -21.01
N VAL A 105 9.80 6.85 -21.11
CA VAL A 105 8.96 7.24 -19.98
C VAL A 105 7.60 6.56 -20.08
N PHE A 106 7.16 5.99 -18.99
CA PHE A 106 5.89 5.26 -18.88
C PHE A 106 5.05 5.83 -17.75
N GLN A 107 3.74 5.86 -17.97
CA GLN A 107 2.78 6.18 -16.93
C GLN A 107 2.06 4.89 -16.53
N VAL A 108 2.04 4.56 -15.25
CA VAL A 108 1.42 3.31 -14.77
C VAL A 108 0.32 3.59 -13.75
N SER A 109 -0.68 2.69 -13.75
CA SER A 109 -1.85 2.79 -12.87
C SER A 109 -2.58 4.14 -12.93
N LEU A 110 -2.61 4.74 -14.13
CA LEU A 110 -3.18 6.07 -14.35
C LEU A 110 -4.71 6.03 -14.26
N ILE A 111 -5.27 7.01 -13.57
CA ILE A 111 -6.69 7.33 -13.59
C ILE A 111 -6.87 8.81 -13.84
N MET A 112 -7.70 9.19 -14.80
CA MET A 112 -7.98 10.59 -15.13
C MET A 112 -9.45 10.93 -14.92
N ARG A 113 -9.73 12.20 -14.70
CA ARG A 113 -11.08 12.71 -14.46
C ARG A 113 -11.41 13.79 -15.48
N PRO A 114 -12.66 13.85 -16.01
CA PRO A 114 -13.04 14.82 -17.05
C PRO A 114 -12.86 16.29 -16.66
N LYS A 115 -12.86 16.57 -15.34
CA LYS A 115 -12.71 17.95 -14.83
C LYS A 115 -11.25 18.43 -14.78
N GLN A 116 -10.27 17.55 -14.99
CA GLN A 116 -8.86 17.93 -14.98
C GLN A 116 -8.52 18.90 -16.11
N TYR A 117 -7.54 19.76 -15.85
CA TYR A 117 -7.16 20.85 -16.77
C TYR A 117 -6.67 20.38 -18.14
N PHE A 118 -6.14 19.16 -18.26
CA PHE A 118 -5.71 18.58 -19.55
C PHE A 118 -6.80 18.59 -20.61
N PHE A 119 -8.06 18.45 -20.19
CA PHE A 119 -9.24 18.37 -21.06
C PHE A 119 -9.93 19.73 -21.24
N LYS A 120 -9.32 20.81 -20.75
CA LYS A 120 -9.84 22.17 -20.87
C LYS A 120 -9.08 22.95 -21.96
N PRO A 121 -9.71 23.93 -22.63
CA PRO A 121 -9.04 24.71 -23.66
C PRO A 121 -7.74 25.38 -23.21
N TYR A 122 -7.70 25.85 -21.96
CA TYR A 122 -6.52 26.49 -21.36
C TYR A 122 -5.43 25.50 -20.95
N GLY A 123 -5.72 24.20 -20.86
CA GLY A 123 -4.77 23.16 -20.49
C GLY A 123 -4.03 22.51 -21.66
N LYS A 124 -4.37 22.86 -22.90
CA LYS A 124 -3.81 22.23 -24.10
C LYS A 124 -2.28 22.30 -24.18
N TRP A 125 -1.69 23.38 -23.70
CA TRP A 125 -0.22 23.54 -23.67
C TRP A 125 0.45 22.52 -22.77
N PHE A 126 -0.18 22.19 -21.63
CA PHE A 126 0.31 21.15 -20.72
C PHE A 126 0.01 19.76 -21.25
N ALA A 127 -1.19 19.54 -21.81
CA ALA A 127 -1.55 18.28 -22.44
C ALA A 127 -0.53 17.84 -23.50
N LYS A 128 0.05 18.80 -24.25
CA LYS A 128 1.11 18.51 -25.22
C LYS A 128 2.38 17.90 -24.57
N ARG A 129 2.59 18.07 -23.27
CA ARG A 129 3.75 17.49 -22.56
C ARG A 129 3.59 15.99 -22.32
N LEU A 130 2.36 15.49 -22.37
CA LEU A 130 2.09 14.06 -22.24
C LEU A 130 2.70 13.23 -23.39
N LYS A 131 3.09 13.88 -24.51
CA LYS A 131 3.82 13.22 -25.61
C LYS A 131 5.16 12.59 -25.20
N VAL A 132 5.71 12.95 -24.03
CA VAL A 132 6.94 12.35 -23.50
C VAL A 132 6.73 10.89 -23.10
N PHE A 133 5.50 10.53 -22.76
CA PHE A 133 5.18 9.16 -22.39
C PHE A 133 5.16 8.25 -23.62
N GLU A 134 6.03 7.25 -23.60
CA GLU A 134 6.06 6.20 -24.62
C GLU A 134 4.76 5.37 -24.56
N HIS A 135 4.22 5.15 -23.36
CA HIS A 135 2.97 4.42 -23.17
C HIS A 135 2.28 4.79 -21.85
N PHE A 136 0.93 4.69 -21.86
CA PHE A 136 0.07 4.86 -20.69
C PHE A 136 -0.60 3.54 -20.33
N PHE A 137 -0.34 3.04 -19.12
CA PHE A 137 -1.07 1.93 -18.51
C PHE A 137 -2.14 2.50 -17.57
N VAL A 138 -3.41 2.38 -17.96
CA VAL A 138 -4.53 3.03 -17.30
C VAL A 138 -5.42 2.05 -16.54
N GLN A 139 -6.15 2.55 -15.55
CA GLN A 139 -7.00 1.70 -14.72
C GLN A 139 -8.33 1.32 -15.38
N ASN A 140 -8.88 2.16 -16.27
CA ASN A 140 -10.23 1.96 -16.81
C ASN A 140 -10.43 2.58 -18.21
N GLU A 141 -11.52 2.17 -18.88
CA GLU A 141 -11.93 2.68 -20.19
C GLU A 141 -12.11 4.20 -20.18
N GLN A 142 -12.76 4.78 -19.16
CA GLN A 142 -12.96 6.22 -19.08
C GLN A 142 -11.64 7.00 -19.21
N THR A 143 -10.58 6.54 -18.56
CA THR A 143 -9.26 7.18 -18.65
C THR A 143 -8.65 7.04 -20.03
N LYS A 144 -8.81 5.88 -20.68
CA LYS A 144 -8.40 5.65 -22.06
C LYS A 144 -9.14 6.61 -23.00
N ASP A 145 -10.47 6.70 -22.92
CA ASP A 145 -11.28 7.58 -23.76
C ASP A 145 -10.88 9.05 -23.60
N LEU A 146 -10.59 9.48 -22.36
CA LEU A 146 -10.10 10.82 -22.07
C LEU A 146 -8.76 11.10 -22.75
N LEU A 147 -7.80 10.19 -22.69
CA LEU A 147 -6.51 10.32 -23.37
C LEU A 147 -6.67 10.34 -24.89
N CYS A 148 -7.47 9.43 -25.44
CA CYS A 148 -7.80 9.40 -26.88
C CYS A 148 -8.43 10.71 -27.35
N SER A 149 -9.31 11.34 -26.54
CA SER A 149 -9.97 12.60 -26.86
C SER A 149 -9.02 13.80 -27.04
N ILE A 150 -7.79 13.68 -26.50
CA ILE A 150 -6.73 14.69 -26.63
C ILE A 150 -5.56 14.21 -27.51
N GLY A 151 -5.75 13.10 -28.24
CA GLY A 151 -4.84 12.64 -29.30
C GLY A 151 -3.77 11.64 -28.85
N TYR A 152 -3.96 10.93 -27.72
CA TYR A 152 -3.09 9.86 -27.27
C TYR A 152 -3.77 8.50 -27.39
N ASP A 153 -3.26 7.63 -28.26
CA ASP A 153 -3.75 6.29 -28.55
C ASP A 153 -2.82 5.17 -28.02
N ASN A 154 -1.62 5.53 -27.58
CA ASN A 154 -0.64 4.64 -26.96
C ASN A 154 -1.05 4.26 -25.52
N VAL A 155 -2.26 3.71 -25.36
CA VAL A 155 -2.93 3.45 -24.08
C VAL A 155 -3.35 2.00 -23.96
N THR A 156 -2.98 1.35 -22.86
CA THR A 156 -3.44 0.00 -22.51
C THR A 156 -4.16 0.03 -21.15
N ILE A 157 -5.32 -0.62 -21.07
CA ILE A 157 -6.03 -0.82 -19.81
C ILE A 157 -5.37 -1.98 -19.07
N SER A 158 -4.73 -1.68 -17.96
CA SER A 158 -4.06 -2.65 -17.10
C SER A 158 -4.78 -2.90 -15.76
N GLY A 159 -5.84 -2.15 -15.49
CA GLY A 159 -6.53 -2.20 -14.20
C GLY A 159 -5.81 -1.46 -13.08
N ASP A 160 -6.30 -1.64 -11.88
CA ASP A 160 -5.70 -1.10 -10.66
C ASP A 160 -4.72 -2.13 -10.07
N THR A 161 -3.45 -1.80 -10.08
CA THR A 161 -2.36 -2.68 -9.62
C THR A 161 -2.45 -3.06 -8.13
N ARG A 162 -3.32 -2.42 -7.35
CA ARG A 162 -3.60 -2.85 -5.96
C ARG A 162 -4.28 -4.21 -5.92
N PHE A 163 -5.08 -4.58 -6.93
CA PHE A 163 -5.68 -5.91 -7.02
C PHE A 163 -4.63 -7.00 -7.20
N ASP A 164 -3.57 -6.74 -7.96
CA ASP A 164 -2.48 -7.70 -8.13
C ASP A 164 -1.83 -8.04 -6.78
N ARG A 165 -1.67 -7.02 -5.91
CA ARG A 165 -1.16 -7.20 -4.56
C ARG A 165 -2.11 -8.04 -3.69
N VAL A 166 -3.39 -7.76 -3.74
CA VAL A 166 -4.41 -8.54 -3.00
C VAL A 166 -4.39 -10.00 -3.44
N ILE A 167 -4.36 -10.24 -4.76
CA ILE A 167 -4.27 -11.60 -5.32
C ILE A 167 -2.99 -12.31 -4.88
N GLU A 168 -1.85 -11.61 -4.85
CA GLU A 168 -0.58 -12.19 -4.38
C GLU A 168 -0.64 -12.57 -2.91
N VAL A 169 -1.17 -11.69 -2.06
CA VAL A 169 -1.35 -11.96 -0.62
C VAL A 169 -2.31 -13.13 -0.42
N ALA A 170 -3.44 -13.16 -1.13
CA ALA A 170 -4.41 -14.24 -1.05
C ALA A 170 -3.83 -15.61 -1.48
N LYS A 171 -2.89 -15.63 -2.45
CA LYS A 171 -2.18 -16.85 -2.85
C LYS A 171 -1.10 -17.29 -1.86
N ASN A 172 -0.54 -16.35 -1.09
CA ASN A 172 0.58 -16.57 -0.19
C ASN A 172 0.22 -16.16 1.24
N VAL A 173 -0.94 -16.63 1.73
CA VAL A 173 -1.40 -16.34 3.09
C VAL A 173 -0.37 -16.84 4.09
N LYS A 174 0.07 -15.98 4.99
CA LYS A 174 0.86 -16.39 6.15
C LYS A 174 -0.09 -16.83 7.25
N HIS A 175 0.13 -18.01 7.77
CA HIS A 175 -0.57 -18.53 8.93
C HIS A 175 0.15 -18.13 10.21
N PHE A 176 -0.61 -17.72 11.20
CA PHE A 176 -0.13 -17.38 12.53
C PHE A 176 -0.81 -18.30 13.53
N GLN A 177 -0.06 -19.21 14.15
CA GLN A 177 -0.62 -20.26 15.01
C GLN A 177 -1.59 -19.72 16.08
N CYS A 178 -1.26 -18.59 16.72
CA CYS A 178 -2.15 -17.99 17.72
C CYS A 178 -3.47 -17.48 17.10
N VAL A 179 -3.46 -16.94 15.89
CA VAL A 179 -4.68 -16.53 15.17
C VAL A 179 -5.48 -17.74 14.76
N ASP A 180 -4.83 -18.75 14.20
CA ASP A 180 -5.49 -20.00 13.80
C ASP A 180 -6.17 -20.66 15.00
N LYS A 181 -5.51 -20.73 16.17
CA LYS A 181 -6.09 -21.24 17.43
C LYS A 181 -7.24 -20.37 17.94
N PHE A 182 -7.12 -19.03 17.88
CA PHE A 182 -8.20 -18.14 18.24
C PHE A 182 -9.43 -18.33 17.33
N CYS A 183 -9.21 -18.57 16.03
CA CYS A 183 -10.26 -18.77 15.04
C CYS A 183 -10.88 -20.18 15.05
N GLN A 184 -10.33 -21.15 15.78
CA GLN A 184 -10.91 -22.49 15.97
C GLN A 184 -12.16 -22.41 16.86
N THR A 185 -13.27 -21.98 16.29
CA THR A 185 -14.54 -21.77 17.01
C THR A 185 -15.73 -21.92 16.07
N ASN A 186 -16.90 -22.21 16.64
CA ASN A 186 -18.17 -22.17 15.91
C ASN A 186 -18.83 -20.78 15.92
N LYS A 187 -18.22 -19.80 16.60
CA LYS A 187 -18.69 -18.41 16.61
C LYS A 187 -18.29 -17.72 15.31
N LYS A 188 -19.08 -16.72 14.89
CA LYS A 188 -18.69 -15.82 13.81
C LYS A 188 -17.52 -14.95 14.23
N ILE A 189 -16.62 -14.67 13.30
CA ILE A 189 -15.42 -13.86 13.52
C ILE A 189 -15.56 -12.54 12.78
N LEU A 190 -15.48 -11.44 13.52
CA LEU A 190 -15.40 -10.09 12.98
C LEU A 190 -13.95 -9.61 13.05
N LEU A 191 -13.37 -9.20 11.93
CA LEU A 191 -12.07 -8.53 11.86
C LEU A 191 -12.27 -7.03 11.64
N ALA A 192 -11.83 -6.21 12.60
CA ALA A 192 -11.77 -4.77 12.49
C ALA A 192 -10.35 -4.34 12.07
N GLY A 193 -10.18 -4.04 10.78
CA GLY A 193 -8.90 -3.64 10.20
C GLY A 193 -8.70 -2.14 10.18
N SER A 194 -7.52 -1.66 10.58
CA SER A 194 -7.12 -0.25 10.65
C SER A 194 -8.12 0.62 11.42
N SER A 195 -8.60 0.13 12.56
CA SER A 195 -9.54 0.85 13.41
C SER A 195 -8.91 2.04 14.11
N TRP A 196 -9.75 3.03 14.45
CA TRP A 196 -9.43 4.20 15.26
C TRP A 196 -10.32 4.24 16.48
N ASP A 197 -10.01 5.08 17.47
CA ASP A 197 -10.75 5.20 18.75
C ASP A 197 -12.28 5.26 18.55
N ALA A 198 -12.75 6.03 17.56
CA ALA A 198 -14.19 6.16 17.28
C ALA A 198 -14.81 4.86 16.75
N ASP A 199 -14.09 4.16 15.87
CA ASP A 199 -14.51 2.86 15.32
C ASP A 199 -14.63 1.82 16.45
N GLU A 200 -13.64 1.78 17.34
CA GLU A 200 -13.51 0.79 18.41
C GLU A 200 -14.63 0.91 19.46
N VAL A 201 -14.99 2.15 19.81
CA VAL A 201 -16.13 2.42 20.69
C VAL A 201 -17.45 1.94 20.08
N ILE A 202 -17.64 2.16 18.77
CA ILE A 202 -18.83 1.69 18.05
C ILE A 202 -18.84 0.17 17.97
N LEU A 203 -17.71 -0.45 17.63
CA LEU A 203 -17.57 -1.91 17.56
C LEU A 203 -17.91 -2.56 18.90
N LYS A 204 -17.38 -2.02 20.01
CA LYS A 204 -17.72 -2.52 21.36
C LYS A 204 -19.21 -2.54 21.61
N LYS A 205 -19.90 -1.44 21.31
CA LYS A 205 -21.36 -1.33 21.47
C LYS A 205 -22.13 -2.25 20.53
N ALA A 206 -21.71 -2.31 19.27
CA ALA A 206 -22.40 -3.10 18.24
C ALA A 206 -22.27 -4.62 18.45
N THR A 207 -21.21 -5.06 19.11
CA THR A 207 -20.93 -6.47 19.33
C THR A 207 -21.33 -6.97 20.74
N GLU A 208 -21.78 -6.07 21.60
CA GLU A 208 -22.21 -6.41 22.97
C GLU A 208 -23.39 -7.38 22.95
N GLY A 209 -23.24 -8.48 23.68
CA GLY A 209 -24.25 -9.53 23.75
C GLY A 209 -24.34 -10.45 22.52
N LEU A 210 -23.54 -10.23 21.49
CA LEU A 210 -23.48 -11.11 20.32
C LEU A 210 -22.54 -12.29 20.58
N ASN A 211 -22.94 -13.48 20.08
CA ASN A 211 -22.12 -14.69 20.15
C ASN A 211 -21.09 -14.70 19.01
N MET A 212 -20.05 -13.86 19.11
CA MET A 212 -19.00 -13.74 18.10
C MET A 212 -17.63 -13.53 18.74
N LYS A 213 -16.58 -13.74 17.95
CA LYS A 213 -15.22 -13.35 18.29
C LYS A 213 -14.80 -12.14 17.46
N ILE A 214 -13.92 -11.31 18.02
CA ILE A 214 -13.48 -10.07 17.39
C ILE A 214 -11.96 -10.07 17.30
N ILE A 215 -11.42 -9.80 16.12
CA ILE A 215 -10.02 -9.46 15.93
C ILE A 215 -9.95 -7.96 15.68
N VAL A 216 -9.23 -7.22 16.52
CA VAL A 216 -9.03 -5.77 16.37
C VAL A 216 -7.60 -5.53 15.93
N ALA A 217 -7.40 -5.03 14.72
CA ALA A 217 -6.11 -4.60 14.20
C ALA A 217 -6.12 -3.07 14.07
N PRO A 218 -5.71 -2.32 15.10
CA PRO A 218 -5.79 -0.88 15.13
C PRO A 218 -4.81 -0.24 14.13
N HIS A 219 -5.12 0.98 13.68
CA HIS A 219 -4.23 1.75 12.81
C HIS A 219 -2.96 2.20 13.54
N GLN A 220 -3.05 2.45 14.83
CA GLN A 220 -1.95 2.84 15.71
C GLN A 220 -1.71 1.73 16.74
N THR A 221 -0.45 1.29 16.85
CA THR A 221 -0.04 0.20 17.75
C THR A 221 0.87 0.71 18.88
N ASP A 222 0.82 2.02 19.17
CA ASP A 222 1.55 2.57 20.32
C ASP A 222 0.94 2.11 21.65
N THR A 223 1.77 2.07 22.68
CA THR A 223 1.40 1.54 24.00
C THR A 223 0.14 2.21 24.56
N SER A 224 -0.02 3.53 24.36
CA SER A 224 -1.15 4.27 24.91
C SER A 224 -2.47 3.87 24.24
N HIS A 225 -2.46 3.59 22.93
CA HIS A 225 -3.63 3.12 22.20
C HIS A 225 -3.99 1.68 22.59
N ILE A 226 -2.99 0.80 22.68
CA ILE A 226 -3.21 -0.61 23.09
C ILE A 226 -3.79 -0.68 24.53
N GLU A 227 -3.32 0.15 25.46
CA GLU A 227 -3.89 0.19 26.80
C GLU A 227 -5.35 0.68 26.82
N ARG A 228 -5.71 1.66 25.97
CA ARG A 228 -7.12 2.06 25.80
C ARG A 228 -7.98 0.93 25.25
N LEU A 229 -7.48 0.19 24.24
CA LEU A 229 -8.18 -0.98 23.71
C LEU A 229 -8.39 -2.07 24.77
N LYS A 230 -7.39 -2.35 25.59
CA LYS A 230 -7.52 -3.29 26.71
C LYS A 230 -8.55 -2.84 27.74
N ALA A 231 -8.60 -1.53 28.03
CA ALA A 231 -9.63 -0.99 28.91
C ALA A 231 -11.04 -1.12 28.31
N LEU A 232 -11.16 -0.96 26.99
CA LEU A 232 -12.43 -1.11 26.26
C LEU A 232 -12.87 -2.57 26.16
N PHE A 233 -11.92 -3.50 26.03
CA PHE A 233 -12.14 -4.95 25.93
C PHE A 233 -11.36 -5.68 27.04
N PRO A 234 -11.86 -5.72 28.28
CA PRO A 234 -11.09 -6.22 29.43
C PRO A 234 -10.64 -7.70 29.33
N ASN A 235 -11.36 -8.51 28.55
CA ASN A 235 -11.05 -9.94 28.33
C ASN A 235 -10.25 -10.15 27.03
N ALA A 236 -9.69 -9.09 26.44
CA ALA A 236 -8.90 -9.21 25.23
C ALA A 236 -7.50 -9.81 25.52
N VAL A 237 -7.00 -10.56 24.56
CA VAL A 237 -5.62 -11.04 24.52
C VAL A 237 -4.85 -10.29 23.45
N LEU A 238 -3.53 -10.09 23.64
CA LEU A 238 -2.66 -9.45 22.66
C LEU A 238 -1.98 -10.48 21.77
N PHE A 239 -1.86 -10.19 20.49
CA PHE A 239 -1.15 -11.05 19.54
C PHE A 239 0.31 -11.27 19.96
N SER A 240 1.04 -10.20 20.38
CA SER A 240 2.45 -10.29 20.78
C SER A 240 2.71 -11.27 21.93
N GLN A 241 1.73 -11.47 22.81
CA GLN A 241 1.87 -12.39 23.95
C GLN A 241 1.91 -13.85 23.54
N TYR A 242 1.43 -14.17 22.31
CA TYR A 242 1.29 -15.54 21.82
C TYR A 242 1.99 -15.76 20.47
N ALA A 243 2.60 -14.75 19.89
CA ALA A 243 3.22 -14.83 18.56
C ALA A 243 4.33 -15.87 18.46
N GLU A 244 5.09 -16.05 19.54
CA GLU A 244 6.20 -17.01 19.64
C GLU A 244 5.81 -18.29 20.42
N SER A 245 4.54 -18.44 20.80
CA SER A 245 4.09 -19.63 21.55
C SER A 245 4.13 -20.87 20.65
N ASP A 246 4.77 -21.91 21.14
CA ASP A 246 4.76 -23.22 20.49
C ASP A 246 3.56 -24.03 21.00
N PHE A 247 2.48 -24.04 20.20
CA PHE A 247 1.25 -24.80 20.51
C PHE A 247 1.35 -26.29 20.14
N GLN A 248 2.51 -26.76 19.70
CA GLN A 248 2.74 -28.17 19.35
C GLN A 248 3.32 -28.98 20.51
N THR A 249 3.77 -28.30 21.58
CA THR A 249 4.28 -28.96 22.77
C THR A 249 3.16 -29.31 23.73
N ASP A 250 3.18 -30.52 24.30
CA ASP A 250 2.21 -31.01 25.28
C ASP A 250 2.48 -30.49 26.71
N ASP A 251 3.23 -29.42 26.88
CA ASP A 251 3.50 -28.85 28.18
C ASP A 251 2.30 -28.04 28.73
N LEU A 252 2.23 -27.92 30.06
CA LEU A 252 1.17 -27.20 30.76
C LEU A 252 1.11 -25.72 30.39
N SER A 253 2.20 -25.11 29.94
CA SER A 253 2.25 -23.70 29.57
C SER A 253 1.57 -23.48 28.21
N SER A 254 1.84 -24.34 27.24
CA SER A 254 1.19 -24.33 25.92
C SER A 254 -0.30 -24.61 25.99
N GLN A 255 -0.72 -25.60 26.79
CA GLN A 255 -2.14 -25.91 27.03
C GLN A 255 -2.88 -24.74 27.69
N ASN A 256 -2.28 -24.07 28.68
CA ASN A 256 -2.87 -22.89 29.30
C ASN A 256 -2.95 -21.70 28.35
N ALA A 257 -1.97 -21.49 27.48
CA ALA A 257 -1.99 -20.44 26.45
C ALA A 257 -3.08 -20.70 25.44
N GLU A 258 -3.24 -21.94 24.97
CA GLU A 258 -4.29 -22.35 24.04
C GLU A 258 -5.69 -22.14 24.65
N LEU A 259 -5.92 -22.58 25.88
CA LEU A 259 -7.18 -22.38 26.60
C LEU A 259 -7.54 -20.88 26.75
N LYS A 260 -6.56 -20.03 27.04
CA LYS A 260 -6.79 -18.58 27.10
C LYS A 260 -7.20 -18.00 25.76
N LEU A 261 -6.55 -18.39 24.66
CA LEU A 261 -6.91 -17.95 23.31
C LEU A 261 -8.31 -18.45 22.90
N GLN A 262 -8.61 -19.70 23.19
CA GLN A 262 -9.91 -20.27 22.86
C GLN A 262 -11.06 -19.62 23.65
N ASN A 263 -10.83 -19.24 24.90
CA ASN A 263 -11.82 -18.61 25.77
C ASN A 263 -11.91 -17.08 25.60
N ALA A 264 -10.93 -16.46 24.97
CA ALA A 264 -10.97 -15.02 24.70
C ALA A 264 -12.00 -14.70 23.61
N ASP A 265 -12.76 -13.63 23.79
CA ASP A 265 -13.69 -13.12 22.80
C ASP A 265 -13.06 -12.07 21.89
N VAL A 266 -11.93 -11.46 22.30
CA VAL A 266 -11.24 -10.41 21.53
C VAL A 266 -9.74 -10.71 21.46
N LEU A 267 -9.20 -10.64 20.25
CA LEU A 267 -7.75 -10.65 19.96
C LEU A 267 -7.34 -9.30 19.41
N ILE A 268 -6.43 -8.61 20.08
CA ILE A 268 -5.87 -7.33 19.64
C ILE A 268 -4.53 -7.60 18.92
N ILE A 269 -4.42 -7.11 17.69
CA ILE A 269 -3.19 -7.18 16.88
C ILE A 269 -2.35 -5.95 17.20
N ASP A 270 -1.39 -6.09 18.06
CA ASP A 270 -0.51 -5.03 18.56
C ASP A 270 0.79 -4.90 17.77
N CYS A 271 0.78 -5.33 16.50
CA CYS A 271 1.89 -5.20 15.57
C CYS A 271 1.43 -4.75 14.17
N ILE A 272 2.36 -4.26 13.36
CA ILE A 272 2.09 -3.79 11.99
C ILE A 272 2.50 -4.87 10.98
N GLY A 273 1.76 -4.95 9.84
CA GLY A 273 2.18 -5.69 8.64
C GLY A 273 1.55 -7.07 8.47
N ILE A 274 0.66 -7.50 9.38
CA ILE A 274 -0.01 -8.81 9.26
C ILE A 274 -1.48 -8.74 8.85
N LEU A 275 -2.11 -7.57 8.93
CA LEU A 275 -3.55 -7.38 8.70
C LEU A 275 -4.06 -8.03 7.41
N SER A 276 -3.37 -7.84 6.29
CA SER A 276 -3.77 -8.38 4.98
C SER A 276 -3.84 -9.91 4.93
N HIS A 277 -3.14 -10.60 5.83
CA HIS A 277 -3.19 -12.06 5.94
C HIS A 277 -4.33 -12.54 6.85
N LEU A 278 -4.92 -11.65 7.66
CA LEU A 278 -5.96 -12.01 8.63
C LEU A 278 -7.37 -12.03 8.03
N TYR A 279 -7.59 -11.38 6.89
CA TYR A 279 -8.91 -11.34 6.25
C TYR A 279 -9.45 -12.72 5.88
N ASN A 280 -8.57 -13.70 5.64
CA ASN A 280 -8.99 -15.08 5.32
C ASN A 280 -9.59 -15.84 6.51
N CYS A 281 -9.41 -15.37 7.74
CA CYS A 281 -9.95 -16.04 8.92
C CYS A 281 -11.21 -15.37 9.49
N CYS A 282 -11.77 -14.37 8.83
CA CYS A 282 -12.98 -13.68 9.31
C CYS A 282 -14.20 -13.96 8.44
N ASP A 283 -15.38 -13.93 9.08
CA ASP A 283 -16.67 -13.97 8.38
C ASP A 283 -17.17 -12.57 8.01
N ILE A 284 -16.75 -11.56 8.78
CA ILE A 284 -17.14 -10.16 8.62
C ILE A 284 -15.90 -9.29 8.73
N ALA A 285 -15.65 -8.47 7.71
CA ALA A 285 -14.59 -7.46 7.73
C ALA A 285 -15.17 -6.06 7.96
N TYR A 286 -14.67 -5.37 8.97
CA TYR A 286 -14.91 -3.95 9.20
C TYR A 286 -13.65 -3.17 8.87
N ILE A 287 -13.75 -2.14 8.04
CA ILE A 287 -12.63 -1.28 7.65
C ILE A 287 -12.75 0.08 8.34
N GLY A 288 -11.79 0.38 9.20
CA GLY A 288 -11.79 1.60 10.01
C GLY A 288 -11.47 2.87 9.23
N GLY A 289 -11.56 4.00 9.93
CA GLY A 289 -11.26 5.34 9.43
C GLY A 289 -12.43 6.11 8.85
N GLY A 290 -13.64 5.51 8.80
CA GLY A 290 -14.83 6.16 8.26
C GLY A 290 -15.31 7.40 9.05
N PHE A 291 -14.87 7.56 10.29
CA PHE A 291 -15.30 8.63 11.21
C PHE A 291 -14.24 9.73 11.39
N GLY A 292 -13.52 10.11 10.32
CA GLY A 292 -12.64 11.28 10.39
C GLY A 292 -11.35 11.17 9.60
N ALA A 293 -10.56 10.12 9.78
CA ALA A 293 -9.27 9.94 9.10
C ALA A 293 -9.38 9.56 7.60
N GLY A 294 -10.58 9.16 7.16
CA GLY A 294 -10.84 8.61 5.83
C GLY A 294 -10.72 7.08 5.81
N ILE A 295 -11.62 6.43 5.04
CA ILE A 295 -11.65 4.97 4.92
C ILE A 295 -10.32 4.45 4.37
N HIS A 296 -9.77 3.44 5.01
CA HIS A 296 -8.55 2.76 4.61
C HIS A 296 -8.77 1.85 3.38
N ASN A 297 -7.75 1.08 3.02
CA ASN A 297 -7.81 0.21 1.83
C ASN A 297 -8.86 -0.91 2.01
N THR A 298 -9.96 -0.81 1.27
CA THR A 298 -11.04 -1.82 1.29
C THR A 298 -10.75 -3.03 0.43
N LEU A 299 -9.77 -2.96 -0.48
CA LEU A 299 -9.47 -4.03 -1.43
C LEU A 299 -8.84 -5.26 -0.75
N GLU A 300 -8.15 -5.06 0.37
CA GLU A 300 -7.53 -6.17 1.11
C GLU A 300 -8.56 -7.09 1.79
N ALA A 301 -9.77 -6.57 2.01
CA ALA A 301 -10.88 -7.30 2.65
C ALA A 301 -11.87 -7.89 1.64
N ALA A 302 -11.73 -7.61 0.35
CA ALA A 302 -12.61 -8.08 -0.73
C ALA A 302 -12.11 -9.42 -1.36
#